data_e7236d00ba7133171060a36792a3fcd6
#
_entry.id   e7236d00ba7133171060a36792a3fcd6
#
_cell.length_a   1.000
_cell.length_b   1.000
_cell.length_c   1.000
_cell.angle_alpha   90.00
_cell.angle_beta   90.00
_cell.angle_gamma   90.00
#
_symmetry.space_group_name_H-M   'P 1'
#
loop_
_entity.id
_entity.type
_entity.pdbx_description
1 polymer ?
#
loop_
_entity_poly.entity_id
_entity_poly.type
_entity_poly.pdbx_seq_one_letter_code
_entity_poly.pdbx_strand_id
1 'polypeptide(L)'
;MNAIKYINKVFFILLSLAFVAGCDDDNTSDLQLNGRTWLNTLQLDEYQGVIDNSTKTVVVGVPVDYNTDAMKVTAIEVSDGAEASMKVGDIANFSFPQTIKVTNGDAYLDYTVTVKHDEARITSFKLNNEYTGIIDEENHSILVRVPTSIDITSLIPTVETTQGAMVSPASGQAVDFTSPVEFTVTYQSAVAVYVVTVVQSDSPSAVYVGLASSIDELNAEEKEAANWMLKNIPNAQYLSFEDVRTGRVDLNDCKVMWWHLHIDGGIDSMDKFEAAAPSAVQAVSKVKEFYENGGSLLLTRYASFYAAKLGITKDGNAPNNCWGQSEETGEITTGPWSFFVTNHETHPLYEGVDISMIDGKKGIYMCDAGYRITNSTAQWHIGSDWGGYEELNSWETSHGGVSLGYGGDGAVVVWEYLSSETTGGVLCIGSGCYDWYSYGVDTSADSYHGNVAKITQNAINYLTSESK
;
A
#
# COMPACT_ATOMS: atom_id res chain seq x y z
N MET A 1 -32.87 37.05 -18.05
CA MET A 1 -31.80 36.56 -17.17
C MET A 1 -31.24 37.58 -16.18
N ASN A 2 -31.67 38.83 -16.23
CA ASN A 2 -31.20 39.93 -15.33
C ASN A 2 -32.11 40.23 -14.13
N ALA A 3 -33.35 39.77 -14.12
CA ALA A 3 -34.32 40.06 -13.03
C ALA A 3 -34.08 39.18 -11.79
N ILE A 4 -33.63 37.94 -11.97
CA ILE A 4 -33.37 36.98 -10.87
C ILE A 4 -32.12 37.36 -10.04
N LYS A 5 -31.14 38.03 -10.66
CA LYS A 5 -29.95 38.52 -9.94
C LYS A 5 -30.22 39.69 -9.01
N TYR A 6 -31.24 40.51 -9.31
CA TYR A 6 -31.62 41.64 -8.45
C TYR A 6 -32.49 41.20 -7.27
N ILE A 7 -33.33 40.18 -7.46
CA ILE A 7 -34.18 39.65 -6.39
C ILE A 7 -33.34 38.98 -5.31
N ASN A 8 -32.30 38.23 -5.69
CA ASN A 8 -31.39 37.60 -4.71
C ASN A 8 -30.53 38.62 -3.95
N LYS A 9 -30.15 39.76 -4.55
CA LYS A 9 -29.40 40.82 -3.84
C LYS A 9 -30.28 41.62 -2.87
N VAL A 10 -31.53 41.86 -3.21
CA VAL A 10 -32.48 42.57 -2.33
C VAL A 10 -32.91 41.64 -1.18
N PHE A 11 -33.05 40.33 -1.41
CA PHE A 11 -33.36 39.37 -0.36
C PHE A 11 -32.21 39.20 0.64
N PHE A 12 -30.96 39.25 0.18
CA PHE A 12 -29.79 39.20 1.06
C PHE A 12 -29.60 40.48 1.88
N ILE A 13 -29.92 41.64 1.32
CA ILE A 13 -29.86 42.95 2.04
C ILE A 13 -31.01 43.08 3.02
N LEU A 14 -32.21 42.56 2.71
CA LEU A 14 -33.34 42.55 3.65
C LEU A 14 -33.16 41.51 4.76
N LEU A 15 -32.45 40.39 4.51
CA LEU A 15 -32.14 39.40 5.55
C LEU A 15 -31.03 39.91 6.49
N SER A 16 -30.09 40.72 6.00
CA SER A 16 -29.05 41.33 6.84
C SER A 16 -29.54 42.51 7.68
N LEU A 17 -30.65 43.18 7.28
CA LEU A 17 -31.29 44.25 8.08
C LEU A 17 -32.27 43.70 9.13
N ALA A 18 -32.76 42.46 8.98
CA ALA A 18 -33.63 41.84 9.99
C ALA A 18 -32.88 41.29 11.21
N PHE A 19 -31.54 41.18 11.12
CA PHE A 19 -30.71 40.72 12.25
C PHE A 19 -30.18 41.87 13.13
N VAL A 20 -30.47 43.13 12.82
CA VAL A 20 -29.97 44.28 13.61
C VAL A 20 -31.06 44.94 14.46
N ALA A 21 -32.31 44.47 14.39
CA ALA A 21 -33.42 45.03 15.18
C ALA A 21 -34.04 44.01 16.11
N GLY A 22 -33.26 43.52 17.07
CA GLY A 22 -33.79 42.60 18.04
C GLY A 22 -32.75 42.09 19.00
N CYS A 23 -32.18 42.95 19.82
CA CYS A 23 -31.63 42.63 21.12
C CYS A 23 -31.44 43.95 21.89
N ASP A 24 -32.52 44.40 22.41
CA ASP A 24 -32.52 45.24 23.60
C ASP A 24 -33.17 44.35 24.67
N ASP A 25 -32.39 43.44 25.17
CA ASP A 25 -32.62 42.72 26.43
C ASP A 25 -31.29 42.69 27.19
N ASP A 26 -31.33 43.24 28.38
CA ASP A 26 -30.28 43.27 29.40
C ASP A 26 -29.83 41.86 29.87
N ASN A 27 -29.61 40.96 28.93
CA ASN A 27 -28.88 39.72 29.16
C ASN A 27 -27.46 39.86 28.63
N THR A 28 -26.65 40.70 29.29
CA THR A 28 -25.21 40.58 29.19
C THR A 28 -24.87 39.16 29.73
N SER A 29 -24.56 38.24 28.84
CA SER A 29 -23.96 36.97 29.21
C SER A 29 -22.70 37.31 30.02
N ASP A 30 -22.61 36.82 31.24
CA ASP A 30 -21.41 36.95 32.09
C ASP A 30 -20.19 36.20 31.48
N LEU A 31 -20.33 35.64 30.27
CA LEU A 31 -19.30 34.92 29.55
C LEU A 31 -18.16 35.85 29.12
N GLN A 32 -16.98 35.57 29.60
CA GLN A 32 -15.75 36.28 29.25
C GLN A 32 -15.02 35.56 28.11
N LEU A 33 -15.45 35.82 26.88
CA LEU A 33 -14.92 35.16 25.66
C LEU A 33 -13.77 35.91 24.97
N ASN A 34 -13.36 37.07 25.49
CA ASN A 34 -12.39 37.97 24.85
C ASN A 34 -10.93 37.64 25.20
N GLY A 35 -10.70 36.65 26.05
CA GLY A 35 -9.36 36.25 26.46
C GLY A 35 -8.63 35.47 25.36
N ARG A 36 -7.37 35.84 25.09
CA ARG A 36 -6.51 35.04 24.23
C ARG A 36 -6.12 33.75 24.97
N THR A 37 -6.16 32.62 24.28
CA THR A 37 -5.90 31.27 24.81
C THR A 37 -4.76 30.58 24.08
N TRP A 38 -3.73 31.33 23.69
CA TRP A 38 -2.60 30.77 22.97
C TRP A 38 -1.56 30.16 23.91
N LEU A 39 -1.02 29.02 23.49
CA LEU A 39 0.19 28.46 24.05
C LEU A 39 1.36 29.11 23.31
N ASN A 40 2.27 29.73 24.06
CA ASN A 40 3.41 30.46 23.50
C ASN A 40 4.72 29.69 23.63
N THR A 41 4.89 28.94 24.75
CA THR A 41 6.06 28.13 25.01
C THR A 41 5.62 26.81 25.65
N LEU A 42 6.24 25.72 25.22
CA LEU A 42 6.21 24.45 25.92
C LEU A 42 7.61 23.83 25.83
N GLN A 43 8.15 23.45 26.98
CA GLN A 43 9.39 22.67 27.06
C GLN A 43 9.15 21.46 27.96
N LEU A 44 9.51 20.29 27.44
CA LEU A 44 9.47 19.01 28.16
C LEU A 44 10.92 18.56 28.39
N ASP A 45 11.30 18.43 29.67
CA ASP A 45 12.69 18.28 30.10
C ASP A 45 13.59 19.36 29.48
N GLU A 46 14.56 19.00 28.62
CA GLU A 46 15.39 19.95 27.85
C GLU A 46 14.88 20.23 26.44
N TYR A 47 13.77 19.59 25.99
CA TYR A 47 13.31 19.62 24.60
C TYR A 47 12.23 20.67 24.40
N GLN A 48 12.48 21.59 23.47
CA GLN A 48 11.55 22.68 23.11
C GLN A 48 10.49 22.18 22.14
N GLY A 49 9.22 22.47 22.44
CA GLY A 49 8.09 22.20 21.53
C GLY A 49 7.98 23.22 20.42
N VAL A 50 7.72 22.75 19.21
CA VAL A 50 7.33 23.58 18.06
C VAL A 50 5.80 23.70 18.07
N ILE A 51 5.31 24.91 18.27
CA ILE A 51 3.88 25.20 18.45
C ILE A 51 3.30 25.76 17.16
N ASP A 52 2.25 25.12 16.65
CA ASP A 52 1.40 25.67 15.59
C ASP A 52 0.07 26.10 16.19
N ASN A 53 -0.10 27.40 16.34
CA ASN A 53 -1.32 27.99 16.87
C ASN A 53 -2.50 27.97 15.88
N SER A 54 -2.29 27.67 14.61
CA SER A 54 -3.36 27.53 13.62
C SER A 54 -4.04 26.17 13.73
N THR A 55 -3.27 25.11 13.85
CA THR A 55 -3.74 23.72 13.97
C THR A 55 -3.92 23.26 15.42
N LYS A 56 -3.45 24.05 16.39
CA LYS A 56 -3.45 23.70 17.83
C LYS A 56 -2.63 22.46 18.12
N THR A 57 -1.48 22.32 17.46
CA THR A 57 -0.58 21.20 17.64
C THR A 57 0.78 21.67 18.20
N VAL A 58 1.38 20.82 18.99
CA VAL A 58 2.76 20.96 19.48
C VAL A 58 3.52 19.69 19.17
N VAL A 59 4.67 19.80 18.53
CA VAL A 59 5.55 18.68 18.29
C VAL A 59 6.86 18.90 19.06
N VAL A 60 7.25 17.94 19.88
CA VAL A 60 8.52 17.91 20.62
C VAL A 60 9.39 16.80 20.03
N GLY A 61 10.57 17.14 19.48
CA GLY A 61 11.54 16.16 19.02
C GLY A 61 12.44 15.74 20.17
N VAL A 62 12.69 14.44 20.30
CA VAL A 62 13.58 13.84 21.31
C VAL A 62 14.53 12.83 20.66
N PRO A 63 15.71 12.55 21.26
CA PRO A 63 16.61 11.50 20.78
C PRO A 63 15.92 10.13 20.64
N VAL A 64 16.46 9.28 19.74
CA VAL A 64 15.91 7.96 19.39
C VAL A 64 15.61 7.11 20.64
N ASP A 65 16.52 7.12 21.63
CA ASP A 65 16.44 6.27 22.81
C ASP A 65 15.84 7.00 24.04
N TYR A 66 15.26 8.18 23.84
CA TYR A 66 14.77 8.98 24.97
C TYR A 66 13.47 8.39 25.52
N ASN A 67 13.42 8.21 26.84
CA ASN A 67 12.21 7.70 27.50
C ASN A 67 11.13 8.78 27.61
N THR A 68 10.02 8.60 26.95
CA THR A 68 8.90 9.55 26.91
C THR A 68 7.76 9.20 27.88
N ASP A 69 7.90 8.13 28.68
CA ASP A 69 6.83 7.68 29.60
C ASP A 69 6.65 8.63 30.81
N ALA A 70 7.64 9.46 31.12
CA ALA A 70 7.63 10.34 32.31
C ALA A 70 8.43 11.62 32.07
N MET A 71 7.98 12.46 31.11
CA MET A 71 8.62 13.74 30.83
C MET A 71 8.06 14.84 31.72
N LYS A 72 8.93 15.75 32.17
CA LYS A 72 8.60 16.87 33.03
C LYS A 72 8.38 18.16 32.23
N VAL A 73 7.32 18.88 32.52
CA VAL A 73 7.13 20.25 32.01
C VAL A 73 8.14 21.17 32.71
N THR A 74 9.12 21.67 31.97
CA THR A 74 10.17 22.55 32.49
C THR A 74 9.90 24.01 32.17
N ALA A 75 9.19 24.30 31.08
CA ALA A 75 8.64 25.61 30.77
C ALA A 75 7.30 25.50 30.08
N ILE A 76 6.38 26.36 30.45
CA ILE A 76 5.09 26.57 29.79
C ILE A 76 4.67 28.03 29.93
N GLU A 77 4.41 28.67 28.80
CA GLU A 77 3.93 30.05 28.76
C GLU A 77 2.67 30.13 27.89
N VAL A 78 1.72 30.89 28.36
CA VAL A 78 0.44 31.14 27.67
C VAL A 78 0.19 32.63 27.52
N SER A 79 -0.85 33.02 26.79
CA SER A 79 -1.25 34.41 26.67
C SER A 79 -1.54 35.05 28.01
N ASP A 80 -1.37 36.38 28.09
CA ASP A 80 -1.66 37.16 29.31
C ASP A 80 -3.06 36.88 29.85
N GLY A 81 -3.13 36.54 31.14
CA GLY A 81 -4.37 36.20 31.84
C GLY A 81 -4.91 34.81 31.55
N ALA A 82 -4.25 33.99 30.72
CA ALA A 82 -4.61 32.61 30.47
C ALA A 82 -3.95 31.67 31.48
N GLU A 83 -4.54 30.48 31.64
CA GLU A 83 -4.01 29.38 32.44
C GLU A 83 -3.94 28.09 31.61
N ALA A 84 -2.87 27.31 31.73
CA ALA A 84 -2.76 25.99 31.14
C ALA A 84 -3.12 24.89 32.11
N SER A 85 -3.67 23.79 31.61
CA SER A 85 -4.02 22.61 32.40
C SER A 85 -2.79 21.87 32.96
N MET A 86 -1.62 22.03 32.33
CA MET A 86 -0.33 21.56 32.82
C MET A 86 0.47 22.76 33.34
N LYS A 87 1.35 22.51 34.34
CA LYS A 87 2.19 23.53 34.98
C LYS A 87 3.65 23.08 35.01
N VAL A 88 4.54 24.05 35.16
CA VAL A 88 5.97 23.75 35.41
C VAL A 88 6.10 22.83 36.60
N GLY A 89 6.77 21.72 36.42
CA GLY A 89 6.97 20.68 37.40
C GLY A 89 6.09 19.45 37.25
N ASP A 90 5.01 19.52 36.45
CA ASP A 90 4.17 18.36 36.18
C ASP A 90 4.94 17.32 35.37
N ILE A 91 4.67 16.05 35.67
CA ILE A 91 5.24 14.89 34.95
C ILE A 91 4.10 14.13 34.31
N ALA A 92 4.21 13.83 33.03
CA ALA A 92 3.22 13.07 32.28
C ALA A 92 3.85 12.08 31.31
N ASN A 93 3.05 11.10 30.90
CA ASN A 93 3.43 10.14 29.87
C ASN A 93 3.13 10.73 28.49
N PHE A 94 4.18 10.92 27.70
CA PHE A 94 4.12 11.43 26.32
C PHE A 94 4.44 10.36 25.26
N SER A 95 4.45 9.08 25.63
CA SER A 95 4.53 7.99 24.65
C SER A 95 3.29 7.93 23.75
N PHE A 96 2.25 8.68 24.10
CA PHE A 96 1.06 8.93 23.29
C PHE A 96 0.66 10.42 23.37
N PRO A 97 -0.10 10.96 22.39
CA PRO A 97 -0.46 12.36 22.37
C PRO A 97 -1.19 12.80 23.65
N GLN A 98 -0.79 13.94 24.21
CA GLN A 98 -1.40 14.55 25.37
C GLN A 98 -2.13 15.84 24.97
N THR A 99 -3.16 16.20 25.74
CA THR A 99 -3.90 17.45 25.53
C THR A 99 -3.54 18.46 26.60
N ILE A 100 -3.12 19.66 26.19
CA ILE A 100 -3.00 20.83 27.07
C ILE A 100 -4.14 21.79 26.75
N LYS A 101 -5.03 21.97 27.73
CA LYS A 101 -6.08 22.98 27.64
C LYS A 101 -5.54 24.32 28.15
N VAL A 102 -5.72 25.37 27.35
CA VAL A 102 -5.42 26.76 27.71
C VAL A 102 -6.74 27.50 27.85
N THR A 103 -6.99 28.07 29.02
CA THR A 103 -8.24 28.77 29.36
C THR A 103 -7.96 30.24 29.69
N ASN A 104 -8.87 31.13 29.29
CA ASN A 104 -8.82 32.55 29.68
C ASN A 104 -10.26 33.06 29.81
N GLY A 105 -10.74 33.24 31.04
CA GLY A 105 -12.16 33.38 31.32
C GLY A 105 -12.95 32.15 30.88
N ASP A 106 -13.99 32.33 30.06
CA ASP A 106 -14.80 31.23 29.53
C ASP A 106 -14.29 30.69 28.17
N ALA A 107 -13.28 31.35 27.59
CA ALA A 107 -12.65 30.91 26.37
C ALA A 107 -11.59 29.83 26.66
N TYR A 108 -11.51 28.81 25.79
CA TYR A 108 -10.44 27.82 25.88
C TYR A 108 -10.02 27.29 24.51
N LEU A 109 -8.82 26.76 24.42
CA LEU A 109 -8.29 26.00 23.28
C LEU A 109 -7.57 24.75 23.81
N ASP A 110 -7.77 23.66 23.11
CA ASP A 110 -7.08 22.39 23.38
C ASP A 110 -5.94 22.22 22.38
N TYR A 111 -4.72 22.06 22.91
CA TYR A 111 -3.52 21.79 22.12
C TYR A 111 -3.17 20.30 22.23
N THR A 112 -3.01 19.65 21.07
CA THR A 112 -2.49 18.27 21.03
C THR A 112 -0.96 18.31 21.02
N VAL A 113 -0.34 17.77 22.05
CA VAL A 113 1.11 17.64 22.20
C VAL A 113 1.53 16.23 21.80
N THR A 114 2.40 16.13 20.82
CA THR A 114 2.99 14.87 20.35
C THR A 114 4.51 14.93 20.50
N VAL A 115 5.08 13.95 21.21
CA VAL A 115 6.53 13.75 21.25
C VAL A 115 6.92 12.75 20.17
N LYS A 116 7.94 13.07 19.38
CA LYS A 116 8.47 12.22 18.32
C LYS A 116 9.94 11.99 18.55
N HIS A 117 10.37 10.75 18.41
CA HIS A 117 11.80 10.42 18.39
C HIS A 117 12.43 10.93 17.07
N ASP A 118 13.66 11.40 17.18
CA ASP A 118 14.47 11.74 16.00
C ASP A 118 14.60 10.49 15.13
N GLU A 119 14.45 10.68 13.84
CA GLU A 119 14.49 9.60 12.89
C GLU A 119 15.26 10.01 11.65
N ALA A 120 16.26 9.22 11.28
CA ALA A 120 17.05 9.42 10.08
C ALA A 120 16.76 8.29 9.10
N ARG A 121 15.98 8.58 8.04
CA ARG A 121 15.61 7.59 7.00
C ARG A 121 15.85 8.13 5.60
N ILE A 122 16.13 7.20 4.66
CA ILE A 122 15.94 7.42 3.23
C ILE A 122 14.52 7.01 2.89
N THR A 123 13.71 7.94 2.41
CA THR A 123 12.30 7.72 2.05
C THR A 123 12.12 7.42 0.57
N SER A 124 13.07 7.86 -0.29
CA SER A 124 13.10 7.56 -1.71
C SER A 124 14.54 7.56 -2.20
N PHE A 125 14.86 6.62 -3.09
CA PHE A 125 16.19 6.53 -3.71
C PHE A 125 16.03 6.20 -5.20
N LYS A 126 16.63 7.03 -6.07
CA LYS A 126 16.66 6.79 -7.52
C LYS A 126 18.06 7.05 -8.07
N LEU A 127 18.43 6.33 -9.12
CA LEU A 127 19.64 6.62 -9.89
C LEU A 127 19.24 7.18 -11.26
N ASN A 128 19.90 8.26 -11.66
CA ASN A 128 19.64 9.01 -12.91
C ASN A 128 18.17 9.44 -13.09
N ASN A 129 17.39 9.59 -11.99
CA ASN A 129 15.94 9.83 -11.98
C ASN A 129 15.11 8.75 -12.71
N GLU A 130 15.70 7.60 -13.03
CA GLU A 130 15.09 6.53 -13.82
C GLU A 130 14.99 5.23 -13.03
N TYR A 131 16.09 4.81 -12.39
CA TYR A 131 16.17 3.50 -11.72
C TYR A 131 15.84 3.65 -10.25
N THR A 132 14.66 3.17 -9.85
CA THR A 132 14.18 3.26 -8.47
C THR A 132 14.84 2.19 -7.60
N GLY A 133 15.34 2.60 -6.44
CA GLY A 133 15.91 1.71 -5.42
C GLY A 133 14.82 1.13 -4.52
N ILE A 134 14.98 -0.14 -4.18
CA ILE A 134 14.15 -0.85 -3.22
C ILE A 134 14.80 -0.71 -1.86
N ILE A 135 14.11 -0.05 -0.95
CA ILE A 135 14.59 0.24 0.39
C ILE A 135 14.13 -0.87 1.34
N ASP A 136 15.08 -1.50 2.02
CA ASP A 136 14.86 -2.40 3.14
C ASP A 136 15.23 -1.68 4.43
N GLU A 137 14.22 -1.17 5.14
CA GLU A 137 14.41 -0.41 6.37
C GLU A 137 14.96 -1.28 7.52
N GLU A 138 14.62 -2.54 7.57
CA GLU A 138 15.06 -3.45 8.64
C GLU A 138 16.57 -3.70 8.57
N ASN A 139 17.08 -3.87 7.34
CA ASN A 139 18.50 -4.14 7.09
C ASN A 139 19.28 -2.90 6.66
N HIS A 140 18.64 -1.73 6.59
CA HIS A 140 19.21 -0.51 6.06
C HIS A 140 19.95 -0.74 4.73
N SER A 141 19.31 -1.43 3.80
CA SER A 141 19.88 -1.71 2.49
C SER A 141 18.99 -1.20 1.35
N ILE A 142 19.64 -0.82 0.25
CA ILE A 142 18.95 -0.34 -0.95
C ILE A 142 19.50 -1.12 -2.15
N LEU A 143 18.61 -1.80 -2.89
CA LEU A 143 18.96 -2.51 -4.11
C LEU A 143 18.44 -1.74 -5.32
N VAL A 144 19.34 -1.40 -6.24
CA VAL A 144 18.98 -0.78 -7.53
C VAL A 144 19.39 -1.71 -8.67
N ARG A 145 18.48 -1.97 -9.61
CA ARG A 145 18.78 -2.70 -10.83
C ARG A 145 18.88 -1.74 -12.01
N VAL A 146 19.89 -1.95 -12.85
CA VAL A 146 20.10 -1.16 -14.06
C VAL A 146 20.47 -2.10 -15.21
N PRO A 147 20.16 -1.76 -16.50
CA PRO A 147 20.63 -2.51 -17.66
C PRO A 147 22.16 -2.62 -17.71
N THR A 148 22.69 -3.71 -18.30
CA THR A 148 24.15 -3.92 -18.42
C THR A 148 24.83 -2.87 -19.30
N SER A 149 24.09 -2.18 -20.17
CA SER A 149 24.56 -1.07 -20.99
C SER A 149 24.82 0.22 -20.20
N ILE A 150 24.38 0.32 -18.96
CA ILE A 150 24.53 1.52 -18.13
C ILE A 150 25.89 1.52 -17.44
N ASP A 151 26.62 2.61 -17.59
CA ASP A 151 27.86 2.84 -16.87
C ASP A 151 27.58 3.14 -15.38
N ILE A 152 27.93 2.19 -14.50
CA ILE A 152 27.69 2.30 -13.07
C ILE A 152 28.84 3.01 -12.32
N THR A 153 29.88 3.46 -13.01
CA THR A 153 31.01 4.19 -12.41
C THR A 153 30.68 5.64 -12.06
N SER A 154 29.54 6.17 -12.57
CA SER A 154 29.19 7.59 -12.42
C SER A 154 27.69 7.82 -12.48
N LEU A 155 26.91 7.13 -11.62
CA LEU A 155 25.46 7.33 -11.53
C LEU A 155 25.12 8.48 -10.60
N ILE A 156 24.04 9.20 -10.88
CA ILE A 156 23.57 10.34 -10.09
C ILE A 156 22.41 9.90 -9.20
N PRO A 157 22.62 9.78 -7.86
CA PRO A 157 21.54 9.46 -6.94
C PRO A 157 20.64 10.67 -6.70
N THR A 158 19.33 10.46 -6.77
CA THR A 158 18.31 11.36 -6.23
C THR A 158 17.78 10.72 -4.96
N VAL A 159 18.05 11.34 -3.82
CA VAL A 159 17.75 10.80 -2.50
C VAL A 159 16.79 11.74 -1.78
N GLU A 160 15.67 11.22 -1.35
CA GLU A 160 14.76 11.88 -0.41
C GLU A 160 14.93 11.25 0.97
N THR A 161 14.86 12.08 1.99
CA THR A 161 15.11 11.68 3.39
C THR A 161 14.00 12.18 4.30
N THR A 162 14.02 11.78 5.57
CA THR A 162 13.28 12.46 6.63
C THR A 162 13.42 13.96 6.49
N GLN A 163 12.33 14.71 6.62
CA GLN A 163 12.33 16.16 6.43
C GLN A 163 13.37 16.85 7.32
N GLY A 164 14.30 17.56 6.68
CA GLY A 164 15.38 18.27 7.36
C GLY A 164 16.62 17.41 7.65
N ALA A 165 16.63 16.13 7.31
CA ALA A 165 17.82 15.29 7.41
C ALA A 165 18.83 15.60 6.30
N MET A 166 20.11 15.33 6.58
CA MET A 166 21.21 15.42 5.62
C MET A 166 21.62 14.01 5.20
N VAL A 167 22.05 13.86 3.95
CA VAL A 167 22.54 12.58 3.41
C VAL A 167 23.93 12.76 2.81
N SER A 168 24.81 11.79 3.00
CA SER A 168 26.13 11.72 2.40
C SER A 168 26.41 10.31 1.89
N PRO A 169 26.80 10.11 0.60
CA PRO A 169 26.97 11.11 -0.47
C PRO A 169 25.73 11.96 -0.72
N ALA A 170 25.95 13.21 -1.16
CA ALA A 170 24.84 14.15 -1.36
C ALA A 170 23.98 13.76 -2.57
N SER A 171 22.66 13.98 -2.45
CA SER A 171 21.72 13.84 -3.57
C SER A 171 22.16 14.74 -4.75
N GLY A 172 22.12 14.21 -5.96
CA GLY A 172 22.55 14.90 -7.18
C GLY A 172 24.05 14.87 -7.47
N GLN A 173 24.87 14.27 -6.62
CA GLN A 173 26.30 14.11 -6.84
C GLN A 173 26.59 12.74 -7.48
N ALA A 174 27.39 12.70 -8.57
CA ALA A 174 27.77 11.43 -9.20
C ALA A 174 28.57 10.54 -8.25
N VAL A 175 28.23 9.25 -8.23
CA VAL A 175 28.83 8.24 -7.36
C VAL A 175 29.19 7.00 -8.19
N ASP A 176 30.29 6.33 -7.87
CA ASP A 176 30.72 5.05 -8.42
C ASP A 176 30.06 3.91 -7.64
N PHE A 177 29.26 3.10 -8.33
CA PHE A 177 28.55 1.95 -7.77
C PHE A 177 29.10 0.60 -8.24
N THR A 178 30.34 0.53 -8.68
CA THR A 178 31.01 -0.75 -9.01
C THR A 178 31.16 -1.67 -7.79
N SER A 179 31.01 -1.11 -6.60
CA SER A 179 30.91 -1.80 -5.31
C SER A 179 29.77 -1.19 -4.50
N PRO A 180 29.23 -1.89 -3.50
CA PRO A 180 28.23 -1.32 -2.59
C PRO A 180 28.73 -0.02 -1.96
N VAL A 181 27.84 0.98 -1.89
CA VAL A 181 28.16 2.32 -1.39
C VAL A 181 27.31 2.64 -0.15
N GLU A 182 27.96 3.13 0.91
CA GLU A 182 27.28 3.56 2.11
C GLU A 182 26.73 4.99 1.96
N PHE A 183 25.43 5.13 2.25
CA PHE A 183 24.75 6.42 2.37
C PHE A 183 24.40 6.66 3.84
N THR A 184 25.03 7.66 4.45
CA THR A 184 24.77 8.05 5.84
C THR A 184 23.72 9.16 5.86
N VAL A 185 22.61 8.94 6.57
CA VAL A 185 21.59 9.94 6.84
C VAL A 185 21.72 10.41 8.28
N THR A 186 21.66 11.72 8.50
CA THR A 186 21.75 12.32 9.84
C THR A 186 20.60 13.31 10.04
N TYR A 187 19.91 13.19 11.17
CA TYR A 187 18.88 14.14 11.61
C TYR A 187 18.95 14.30 13.12
N GLN A 188 19.29 15.49 13.60
CA GLN A 188 19.50 15.75 15.03
C GLN A 188 20.47 14.73 15.64
N SER A 189 19.99 13.89 16.56
CA SER A 189 20.76 12.82 17.22
C SER A 189 20.72 11.49 16.46
N ALA A 190 19.81 11.34 15.51
CA ALA A 190 19.63 10.10 14.76
C ALA A 190 20.65 9.98 13.62
N VAL A 191 21.21 8.79 13.45
CA VAL A 191 22.11 8.43 12.35
C VAL A 191 21.71 7.06 11.83
N ALA A 192 21.52 6.94 10.51
CA ALA A 192 21.31 5.68 9.83
C ALA A 192 22.27 5.53 8.66
N VAL A 193 22.78 4.32 8.43
CA VAL A 193 23.68 4.01 7.32
C VAL A 193 23.02 2.98 6.44
N TYR A 194 22.74 3.34 5.18
CA TYR A 194 22.17 2.45 4.17
C TYR A 194 23.25 1.98 3.22
N VAL A 195 23.31 0.68 2.98
CA VAL A 195 24.21 0.09 1.97
C VAL A 195 23.45 -0.01 0.64
N VAL A 196 23.87 0.79 -0.34
CA VAL A 196 23.29 0.79 -1.69
C VAL A 196 24.09 -0.16 -2.58
N THR A 197 23.41 -1.16 -3.14
CA THR A 197 23.97 -2.11 -4.10
C THR A 197 23.31 -1.93 -5.47
N VAL A 198 24.12 -1.74 -6.51
CA VAL A 198 23.64 -1.70 -7.90
C VAL A 198 23.93 -3.03 -8.58
N VAL A 199 22.91 -3.61 -9.21
CA VAL A 199 23.02 -4.87 -9.98
C VAL A 199 22.71 -4.56 -11.44
N GLN A 200 23.66 -4.91 -12.32
CA GLN A 200 23.44 -4.85 -13.77
C GLN A 200 22.79 -6.16 -14.24
N SER A 201 21.66 -6.05 -14.94
CA SER A 201 20.94 -7.19 -15.51
C SER A 201 20.08 -6.74 -16.69
N ASP A 202 20.25 -7.34 -17.84
CA ASP A 202 19.47 -7.04 -19.05
C ASP A 202 18.20 -7.86 -19.14
N SER A 203 18.22 -9.10 -18.64
CA SER A 203 17.06 -9.98 -18.62
C SER A 203 16.71 -10.37 -17.19
N PRO A 204 15.55 -9.97 -16.67
CA PRO A 204 15.10 -10.40 -15.36
C PRO A 204 14.73 -11.87 -15.36
N SER A 205 14.91 -12.55 -14.21
CA SER A 205 14.40 -13.93 -14.03
C SER A 205 12.88 -13.97 -13.86
N ALA A 206 12.33 -12.91 -13.32
CA ALA A 206 10.90 -12.70 -13.15
C ALA A 206 10.58 -11.20 -13.16
N VAL A 207 9.36 -10.84 -13.52
CA VAL A 207 8.90 -9.44 -13.52
C VAL A 207 7.59 -9.28 -12.75
N TYR A 208 7.50 -8.21 -11.97
CA TYR A 208 6.22 -7.67 -11.54
C TYR A 208 5.79 -6.64 -12.57
N VAL A 209 4.60 -6.80 -13.14
CA VAL A 209 4.08 -5.86 -14.12
C VAL A 209 2.93 -5.05 -13.54
N GLY A 210 2.91 -3.74 -13.80
CA GLY A 210 1.89 -2.83 -13.28
C GLY A 210 1.40 -1.83 -14.32
N LEU A 211 0.29 -1.14 -13.98
CA LEU A 211 -0.27 -0.08 -14.83
C LEU A 211 0.51 1.24 -14.72
N ALA A 212 1.10 1.50 -13.57
CA ALA A 212 1.88 2.70 -13.29
C ALA A 212 3.25 2.67 -13.98
N SER A 213 3.86 3.84 -14.19
CA SER A 213 5.19 3.94 -14.80
C SER A 213 6.32 3.55 -13.83
N SER A 214 6.03 3.55 -12.52
CA SER A 214 6.96 3.18 -11.47
C SER A 214 6.23 2.58 -10.26
N ILE A 215 6.97 1.88 -9.40
CA ILE A 215 6.43 1.32 -8.16
C ILE A 215 5.86 2.41 -7.24
N ASP A 216 6.48 3.60 -7.23
CA ASP A 216 6.05 4.70 -6.36
C ASP A 216 4.66 5.22 -6.70
N GLU A 217 4.21 5.02 -7.93
CA GLU A 217 2.90 5.45 -8.44
C GLU A 217 1.82 4.36 -8.30
N LEU A 218 2.18 3.15 -7.89
CA LEU A 218 1.21 2.10 -7.58
C LEU A 218 0.39 2.47 -6.34
N ASN A 219 -0.85 1.98 -6.26
CA ASN A 219 -1.60 2.00 -5.02
C ASN A 219 -0.90 1.16 -3.93
N ALA A 220 -1.30 1.31 -2.67
CA ALA A 220 -0.60 0.70 -1.55
C ALA A 220 -0.60 -0.83 -1.62
N GLU A 221 -1.70 -1.42 -2.04
CA GLU A 221 -1.87 -2.88 -2.20
C GLU A 221 -0.91 -3.46 -3.24
N GLU A 222 -0.89 -2.88 -4.44
CA GLU A 222 0.01 -3.31 -5.52
C GLU A 222 1.48 -3.02 -5.20
N LYS A 223 1.75 -1.91 -4.50
CA LYS A 223 3.09 -1.51 -4.10
C LYS A 223 3.72 -2.49 -3.12
N GLU A 224 2.97 -2.96 -2.12
CA GLU A 224 3.45 -3.96 -1.17
C GLU A 224 3.75 -5.29 -1.87
N ALA A 225 2.88 -5.74 -2.77
CA ALA A 225 3.10 -6.93 -3.59
C ALA A 225 4.39 -6.81 -4.44
N ALA A 226 4.55 -5.67 -5.15
CA ALA A 226 5.71 -5.40 -5.97
C ALA A 226 7.01 -5.38 -5.15
N ASN A 227 7.03 -4.65 -4.04
CA ASN A 227 8.18 -4.55 -3.15
C ASN A 227 8.58 -5.91 -2.61
N TRP A 228 7.58 -6.72 -2.18
CA TRP A 228 7.85 -8.07 -1.73
C TRP A 228 8.54 -8.92 -2.82
N MET A 229 8.03 -8.90 -4.06
CA MET A 229 8.61 -9.67 -5.16
C MET A 229 10.07 -9.25 -5.41
N LEU A 230 10.32 -7.95 -5.50
CA LEU A 230 11.66 -7.44 -5.79
C LEU A 230 12.66 -7.72 -4.65
N LYS A 231 12.17 -7.81 -3.40
CA LYS A 231 12.99 -8.17 -2.24
C LYS A 231 13.30 -9.67 -2.19
N ASN A 232 12.35 -10.53 -2.54
CA ASN A 232 12.41 -11.97 -2.26
C ASN A 232 12.73 -12.84 -3.48
N ILE A 233 12.49 -12.37 -4.70
CA ILE A 233 12.75 -13.10 -5.93
C ILE A 233 14.06 -12.60 -6.56
N PRO A 234 15.10 -13.43 -6.62
CA PRO A 234 16.39 -13.02 -7.19
C PRO A 234 16.23 -12.49 -8.62
N ASN A 235 16.88 -11.38 -8.94
CA ASN A 235 16.85 -10.75 -10.25
C ASN A 235 15.45 -10.44 -10.79
N ALA A 236 14.46 -10.21 -9.91
CA ALA A 236 13.16 -9.72 -10.31
C ALA A 236 13.23 -8.21 -10.63
N GLN A 237 12.39 -7.73 -11.55
CA GLN A 237 12.27 -6.32 -11.92
C GLN A 237 10.81 -5.90 -11.94
N TYR A 238 10.57 -4.59 -11.73
CA TYR A 238 9.29 -3.96 -12.02
C TYR A 238 9.31 -3.47 -13.46
N LEU A 239 8.24 -3.73 -14.19
CA LEU A 239 7.98 -3.17 -15.52
C LEU A 239 6.58 -2.58 -15.55
N SER A 240 6.41 -1.45 -16.21
CA SER A 240 5.08 -1.04 -16.61
C SER A 240 4.61 -1.86 -17.82
N PHE A 241 3.29 -1.96 -18.03
CA PHE A 241 2.76 -2.55 -19.26
C PHE A 241 3.25 -1.82 -20.54
N GLU A 242 3.58 -0.54 -20.42
CA GLU A 242 4.18 0.22 -21.51
C GLU A 242 5.60 -0.24 -21.82
N ASP A 243 6.42 -0.56 -20.80
CA ASP A 243 7.75 -1.13 -21.00
C ASP A 243 7.68 -2.49 -21.69
N VAL A 244 6.72 -3.33 -21.30
CA VAL A 244 6.46 -4.62 -21.96
C VAL A 244 6.03 -4.42 -23.42
N ARG A 245 5.07 -3.52 -23.64
CA ARG A 245 4.54 -3.21 -24.98
C ARG A 245 5.63 -2.70 -25.95
N THR A 246 6.53 -1.86 -25.46
CA THR A 246 7.60 -1.26 -26.25
C THR A 246 8.85 -2.13 -26.37
N GLY A 247 8.92 -3.25 -25.62
CA GLY A 247 10.09 -4.13 -25.60
C GLY A 247 11.32 -3.47 -24.98
N ARG A 248 11.12 -2.55 -24.02
CA ARG A 248 12.20 -1.82 -23.36
C ARG A 248 13.15 -2.75 -22.59
N VAL A 249 12.67 -3.90 -22.15
CA VAL A 249 13.45 -4.92 -21.43
C VAL A 249 13.36 -6.24 -22.17
N ASP A 250 14.49 -6.92 -22.33
CA ASP A 250 14.53 -8.27 -22.85
C ASP A 250 13.96 -9.26 -21.84
N LEU A 251 12.95 -10.03 -22.25
CA LEU A 251 12.26 -11.02 -21.42
C LEU A 251 12.66 -12.47 -21.76
N ASN A 252 13.68 -12.70 -22.58
CA ASN A 252 14.05 -14.05 -23.05
C ASN A 252 14.39 -15.00 -21.89
N ASP A 253 15.03 -14.51 -20.82
CA ASP A 253 15.35 -15.33 -19.63
C ASP A 253 14.28 -15.21 -18.55
N CYS A 254 13.27 -14.38 -18.73
CA CYS A 254 12.20 -14.20 -17.76
C CYS A 254 11.31 -15.44 -17.74
N LYS A 255 11.13 -16.02 -16.56
CA LYS A 255 10.32 -17.23 -16.35
C LYS A 255 8.90 -16.93 -15.92
N VAL A 256 8.70 -15.89 -15.10
CA VAL A 256 7.40 -15.57 -14.52
C VAL A 256 7.11 -14.07 -14.63
N MET A 257 5.92 -13.76 -15.10
CA MET A 257 5.34 -12.42 -15.05
C MET A 257 4.20 -12.43 -14.04
N TRP A 258 4.30 -11.62 -12.98
CA TRP A 258 3.26 -11.46 -11.99
C TRP A 258 2.56 -10.12 -12.13
N TRP A 259 1.24 -10.14 -12.24
CA TRP A 259 0.39 -8.98 -12.13
C TRP A 259 -0.61 -9.15 -10.99
N HIS A 260 -0.54 -8.26 -10.02
CA HIS A 260 -1.50 -8.12 -8.93
C HIS A 260 -2.28 -6.83 -9.17
N LEU A 261 -3.59 -6.93 -9.43
CA LEU A 261 -4.42 -5.77 -9.77
C LEU A 261 -5.44 -5.51 -8.66
N HIS A 262 -5.37 -4.34 -8.06
CA HIS A 262 -6.37 -3.81 -7.15
C HIS A 262 -7.01 -2.55 -7.74
N ILE A 263 -8.34 -2.49 -7.75
CA ILE A 263 -9.12 -1.31 -8.19
C ILE A 263 -10.18 -1.01 -7.15
N ASP A 264 -10.19 0.21 -6.64
CA ASP A 264 -11.19 0.70 -5.71
C ASP A 264 -12.61 0.56 -6.29
N GLY A 265 -13.51 -0.03 -5.49
CA GLY A 265 -14.88 -0.30 -5.90
C GLY A 265 -15.08 -1.54 -6.78
N GLY A 266 -13.99 -2.20 -7.14
CA GLY A 266 -14.02 -3.50 -7.82
C GLY A 266 -14.27 -3.45 -9.33
N ILE A 267 -14.02 -4.59 -9.97
CA ILE A 267 -14.28 -4.86 -11.39
C ILE A 267 -15.20 -6.10 -11.46
N ASP A 268 -16.29 -6.02 -12.19
CA ASP A 268 -17.29 -7.10 -12.32
C ASP A 268 -17.57 -7.50 -13.78
N SER A 269 -16.85 -6.90 -14.73
CA SER A 269 -17.03 -7.16 -16.16
C SER A 269 -15.77 -6.87 -16.95
N MET A 270 -15.65 -7.49 -18.13
CA MET A 270 -14.54 -7.25 -19.04
C MET A 270 -14.47 -5.79 -19.49
N ASP A 271 -15.61 -5.13 -19.74
CA ASP A 271 -15.64 -3.72 -20.15
C ASP A 271 -15.03 -2.81 -19.06
N LYS A 272 -15.35 -3.07 -17.79
CA LYS A 272 -14.76 -2.33 -16.66
C LYS A 272 -13.27 -2.63 -16.51
N PHE A 273 -12.86 -3.88 -16.72
CA PHE A 273 -11.46 -4.27 -16.71
C PHE A 273 -10.68 -3.53 -17.79
N GLU A 274 -11.17 -3.51 -19.03
CA GLU A 274 -10.52 -2.82 -20.15
C GLU A 274 -10.44 -1.31 -19.92
N ALA A 275 -11.47 -0.72 -19.35
CA ALA A 275 -11.49 0.70 -19.00
C ALA A 275 -10.50 1.05 -17.87
N ALA A 276 -10.34 0.17 -16.89
CA ALA A 276 -9.42 0.36 -15.77
C ALA A 276 -7.95 0.07 -16.13
N ALA A 277 -7.70 -0.82 -17.10
CA ALA A 277 -6.37 -1.30 -17.45
C ALA A 277 -6.00 -1.09 -18.94
N PRO A 278 -6.09 0.12 -19.50
CA PRO A 278 -5.89 0.35 -20.92
C PRO A 278 -4.47 0.02 -21.41
N SER A 279 -3.44 0.24 -20.59
CA SER A 279 -2.05 -0.11 -20.95
C SER A 279 -1.84 -1.63 -21.00
N ALA A 280 -2.46 -2.39 -20.13
CA ALA A 280 -2.46 -3.85 -20.17
C ALA A 280 -3.15 -4.37 -21.43
N VAL A 281 -4.30 -3.77 -21.80
CA VAL A 281 -5.00 -4.10 -23.06
C VAL A 281 -4.12 -3.84 -24.29
N GLN A 282 -3.37 -2.75 -24.31
CA GLN A 282 -2.44 -2.41 -25.39
C GLN A 282 -1.23 -3.36 -25.43
N ALA A 283 -0.83 -3.93 -24.31
CA ALA A 283 0.31 -4.85 -24.21
C ALA A 283 -0.06 -6.32 -24.48
N VAL A 284 -1.34 -6.65 -24.72
CA VAL A 284 -1.85 -8.04 -24.91
C VAL A 284 -0.97 -8.84 -25.88
N SER A 285 -0.60 -8.27 -27.04
CA SER A 285 0.19 -9.00 -28.04
C SER A 285 1.57 -9.42 -27.51
N LYS A 286 2.21 -8.57 -26.71
CA LYS A 286 3.54 -8.84 -26.14
C LYS A 286 3.49 -9.80 -24.96
N VAL A 287 2.49 -9.68 -24.09
CA VAL A 287 2.31 -10.64 -23.01
C VAL A 287 1.91 -12.01 -23.56
N LYS A 288 1.09 -12.04 -24.60
CA LYS A 288 0.74 -13.28 -25.29
C LYS A 288 1.97 -13.93 -25.95
N GLU A 289 2.81 -13.15 -26.61
CA GLU A 289 4.09 -13.60 -27.19
C GLU A 289 4.99 -14.21 -26.08
N PHE A 290 5.10 -13.54 -24.92
CA PHE A 290 5.84 -14.06 -23.76
C PHE A 290 5.29 -15.42 -23.31
N TYR A 291 3.96 -15.52 -23.15
CA TYR A 291 3.28 -16.76 -22.74
C TYR A 291 3.46 -17.89 -23.78
N GLU A 292 3.27 -17.60 -25.06
CA GLU A 292 3.38 -18.57 -26.15
C GLU A 292 4.83 -19.02 -26.38
N ASN A 293 5.83 -18.25 -25.91
CA ASN A 293 7.24 -18.62 -25.91
C ASN A 293 7.66 -19.33 -24.58
N GLY A 294 6.70 -19.77 -23.77
CA GLY A 294 6.94 -20.57 -22.59
C GLY A 294 7.04 -19.80 -21.28
N GLY A 295 6.88 -18.48 -21.27
CA GLY A 295 6.80 -17.68 -20.04
C GLY A 295 5.51 -17.97 -19.26
N SER A 296 5.59 -18.05 -17.95
CA SER A 296 4.46 -18.32 -17.06
C SER A 296 3.86 -17.07 -16.47
N LEU A 297 2.56 -17.08 -16.14
CA LEU A 297 1.83 -15.93 -15.62
C LEU A 297 1.27 -16.22 -14.22
N LEU A 298 1.51 -15.30 -13.27
CA LEU A 298 0.78 -15.22 -12.00
C LEU A 298 -0.18 -14.03 -12.07
N LEU A 299 -1.49 -14.30 -12.06
CA LEU A 299 -2.53 -13.29 -12.18
C LEU A 299 -3.36 -13.27 -10.92
N THR A 300 -3.23 -12.21 -10.12
CA THR A 300 -3.88 -12.17 -8.81
C THR A 300 -4.93 -11.08 -8.71
N ARG A 301 -6.01 -11.38 -8.01
CA ARG A 301 -7.21 -10.56 -7.92
C ARG A 301 -7.81 -10.25 -9.29
N TYR A 302 -8.10 -8.97 -9.60
CA TYR A 302 -8.68 -8.59 -10.88
C TYR A 302 -7.75 -8.82 -12.09
N ALA A 303 -6.44 -9.01 -11.89
CA ALA A 303 -5.56 -9.41 -12.97
C ALA A 303 -5.96 -10.76 -13.58
N SER A 304 -6.72 -11.60 -12.88
CA SER A 304 -7.26 -12.86 -13.39
C SER A 304 -8.17 -12.70 -14.63
N PHE A 305 -8.78 -11.53 -14.83
CA PHE A 305 -9.51 -11.19 -16.06
C PHE A 305 -8.60 -11.23 -17.30
N TYR A 306 -7.30 -11.00 -17.11
CA TYR A 306 -6.36 -10.95 -18.23
C TYR A 306 -6.19 -12.30 -18.92
N ALA A 307 -6.43 -13.42 -18.23
CA ALA A 307 -6.42 -14.74 -18.84
C ALA A 307 -7.45 -14.87 -19.99
N ALA A 308 -8.65 -14.31 -19.82
CA ALA A 308 -9.65 -14.24 -20.89
C ALA A 308 -9.19 -13.30 -22.01
N LYS A 309 -8.63 -12.14 -21.67
CA LYS A 309 -8.15 -11.16 -22.66
C LYS A 309 -6.99 -11.69 -23.50
N LEU A 310 -6.12 -12.52 -22.93
CA LEU A 310 -5.04 -13.21 -23.65
C LEU A 310 -5.53 -14.39 -24.50
N GLY A 311 -6.79 -14.82 -24.33
CA GLY A 311 -7.35 -15.97 -25.01
C GLY A 311 -6.88 -17.32 -24.44
N ILE A 312 -6.53 -17.35 -23.15
CA ILE A 312 -6.10 -18.57 -22.42
C ILE A 312 -7.33 -19.38 -22.02
N THR A 313 -8.43 -18.73 -21.63
CA THR A 313 -9.68 -19.41 -21.29
C THR A 313 -10.35 -19.97 -22.55
N LYS A 314 -10.73 -21.25 -22.53
CA LYS A 314 -11.34 -21.93 -23.71
C LYS A 314 -12.69 -21.31 -24.13
N ASP A 315 -13.51 -20.93 -23.16
CA ASP A 315 -14.82 -20.33 -23.40
C ASP A 315 -14.76 -18.79 -23.52
N GLY A 316 -13.59 -18.19 -23.32
CA GLY A 316 -13.37 -16.75 -23.41
C GLY A 316 -13.97 -15.96 -22.22
N ASN A 317 -14.49 -16.64 -21.19
CA ASN A 317 -15.12 -15.99 -20.06
C ASN A 317 -14.07 -15.45 -19.08
N ALA A 318 -14.43 -14.37 -18.37
CA ALA A 318 -13.72 -13.81 -17.23
C ALA A 318 -14.47 -14.14 -15.92
N PRO A 319 -13.85 -13.97 -14.73
CA PRO A 319 -14.53 -14.21 -13.45
C PRO A 319 -15.91 -13.55 -13.39
N ASN A 320 -16.89 -14.29 -12.91
CA ASN A 320 -18.31 -13.90 -12.95
C ASN A 320 -18.87 -13.53 -11.58
N ASN A 321 -18.07 -13.67 -10.52
CA ASN A 321 -18.46 -13.36 -9.14
C ASN A 321 -17.40 -12.44 -8.54
N CYS A 322 -17.58 -11.14 -8.70
CA CYS A 322 -16.56 -10.14 -8.40
C CYS A 322 -17.14 -8.98 -7.61
N TRP A 323 -16.37 -8.53 -6.64
CA TRP A 323 -16.62 -7.32 -5.85
C TRP A 323 -15.32 -6.80 -5.25
N GLY A 324 -15.37 -5.63 -4.62
CA GLY A 324 -14.22 -5.06 -3.89
C GLY A 324 -14.59 -3.79 -3.18
N GLN A 325 -13.72 -3.39 -2.30
CA GLN A 325 -13.82 -2.16 -1.54
C GLN A 325 -12.57 -1.31 -1.79
N SER A 326 -12.58 -0.04 -1.40
CA SER A 326 -11.40 0.79 -1.47
C SER A 326 -10.41 0.43 -0.36
N GLU A 327 -9.14 0.77 -0.55
CA GLU A 327 -8.12 0.66 0.49
C GLU A 327 -8.52 1.44 1.75
N GLU A 328 -9.18 2.59 1.59
CA GLU A 328 -9.63 3.44 2.70
C GLU A 328 -10.83 2.86 3.44
N THR A 329 -11.79 2.27 2.71
CA THR A 329 -13.07 1.80 3.27
C THR A 329 -13.15 0.28 3.40
N GLY A 330 -12.03 -0.42 3.24
CA GLY A 330 -11.94 -1.87 3.33
C GLY A 330 -12.56 -2.43 4.61
N GLU A 331 -13.00 -3.67 4.54
CA GLU A 331 -13.70 -4.37 5.61
C GLU A 331 -12.77 -4.69 6.79
N ILE A 332 -13.25 -4.50 8.01
CA ILE A 332 -12.56 -4.99 9.21
C ILE A 332 -13.03 -6.41 9.48
N THR A 333 -12.11 -7.35 9.48
CA THR A 333 -12.41 -8.76 9.73
C THR A 333 -12.92 -8.98 11.16
N THR A 334 -14.03 -9.69 11.31
CA THR A 334 -14.60 -10.06 12.61
C THR A 334 -14.14 -11.43 13.09
N GLY A 335 -13.55 -12.21 12.21
CA GLY A 335 -12.94 -13.52 12.44
C GLY A 335 -11.85 -13.78 11.41
N PRO A 336 -11.05 -14.83 11.56
CA PRO A 336 -10.03 -15.17 10.58
C PRO A 336 -10.63 -15.43 9.20
N TRP A 337 -10.01 -14.89 8.15
CA TRP A 337 -10.39 -15.15 6.77
C TRP A 337 -9.57 -16.28 6.18
N SER A 338 -10.22 -17.12 5.38
CA SER A 338 -9.63 -18.34 4.84
C SER A 338 -10.21 -18.69 3.48
N PHE A 339 -9.54 -19.58 2.78
CA PHE A 339 -10.10 -20.33 1.67
C PHE A 339 -9.79 -21.83 1.84
N PHE A 340 -10.49 -22.68 1.12
CA PHE A 340 -10.44 -24.13 1.27
C PHE A 340 -9.62 -24.77 0.15
N VAL A 341 -8.84 -25.81 0.49
CA VAL A 341 -7.95 -26.52 -0.42
C VAL A 341 -8.20 -28.03 -0.43
N THR A 342 -9.37 -28.46 0.03
CA THR A 342 -9.73 -29.88 0.10
C THR A 342 -9.51 -30.58 -1.24
N ASN A 343 -8.79 -31.70 -1.21
CA ASN A 343 -8.32 -32.50 -2.34
C ASN A 343 -7.16 -31.90 -3.17
N HIS A 344 -6.63 -30.73 -2.78
CA HIS A 344 -5.51 -30.06 -3.44
C HIS A 344 -4.33 -29.77 -2.49
N GLU A 345 -4.35 -30.33 -1.29
CA GLU A 345 -3.39 -30.04 -0.21
C GLU A 345 -1.93 -30.35 -0.57
N THR A 346 -1.74 -31.26 -1.52
CA THR A 346 -0.40 -31.68 -1.99
C THR A 346 0.10 -30.85 -3.19
N HIS A 347 -0.71 -29.91 -3.67
CA HIS A 347 -0.26 -29.05 -4.77
C HIS A 347 0.95 -28.21 -4.32
N PRO A 348 1.99 -28.01 -5.17
CA PRO A 348 3.18 -27.24 -4.82
C PRO A 348 2.88 -25.84 -4.27
N LEU A 349 1.77 -25.23 -4.70
CA LEU A 349 1.30 -23.95 -4.20
C LEU A 349 1.13 -23.90 -2.67
N TYR A 350 0.80 -25.02 -2.04
CA TYR A 350 0.51 -25.13 -0.61
C TYR A 350 1.64 -25.77 0.20
N GLU A 351 2.81 -25.95 -0.40
CA GLU A 351 3.95 -26.52 0.28
C GLU A 351 4.41 -25.67 1.47
N GLY A 352 4.45 -26.30 2.67
CA GLY A 352 4.86 -25.65 3.91
C GLY A 352 3.93 -24.54 4.39
N VAL A 353 2.69 -24.49 3.90
CA VAL A 353 1.60 -23.64 4.42
C VAL A 353 0.81 -24.43 5.45
N ASP A 354 0.42 -23.81 6.56
CA ASP A 354 -0.40 -24.46 7.59
C ASP A 354 -1.84 -24.68 7.08
N ILE A 355 -2.19 -25.95 6.87
CA ILE A 355 -3.54 -26.38 6.47
C ILE A 355 -4.28 -26.84 7.71
N SER A 356 -5.33 -26.14 8.05
CA SER A 356 -6.19 -26.39 9.21
C SER A 356 -7.53 -27.00 8.82
N MET A 357 -8.17 -27.67 9.80
CA MET A 357 -9.59 -28.04 9.66
C MET A 357 -10.47 -26.86 10.02
N ILE A 358 -11.16 -26.30 9.04
CA ILE A 358 -12.06 -25.15 9.16
C ILE A 358 -13.45 -25.62 8.73
N ASP A 359 -14.42 -25.61 9.63
CA ASP A 359 -15.80 -26.05 9.38
C ASP A 359 -15.91 -27.43 8.69
N GLY A 360 -15.01 -28.35 9.09
CA GLY A 360 -14.97 -29.72 8.57
C GLY A 360 -14.29 -29.87 7.20
N LYS A 361 -13.73 -28.81 6.64
CA LYS A 361 -12.97 -28.80 5.39
C LYS A 361 -11.51 -28.41 5.65
N LYS A 362 -10.60 -28.85 4.81
CA LYS A 362 -9.21 -28.39 4.86
C LYS A 362 -9.08 -27.00 4.24
N GLY A 363 -8.54 -26.05 5.00
CA GLY A 363 -8.42 -24.66 4.58
C GLY A 363 -7.17 -23.99 5.11
N ILE A 364 -6.88 -22.83 4.57
CA ILE A 364 -5.74 -21.99 4.92
C ILE A 364 -6.28 -20.66 5.41
N TYR A 365 -5.90 -20.26 6.61
CA TYR A 365 -6.15 -18.92 7.11
C TYR A 365 -5.19 -17.92 6.45
N MET A 366 -5.69 -16.77 6.04
CA MET A 366 -4.93 -15.74 5.31
C MET A 366 -4.80 -14.44 6.09
N CYS A 367 -5.74 -14.17 7.00
CA CYS A 367 -5.80 -12.96 7.80
C CYS A 367 -6.52 -13.26 9.12
N ASP A 368 -6.02 -12.72 10.22
CA ASP A 368 -6.66 -12.83 11.54
C ASP A 368 -7.81 -11.84 11.69
N ALA A 369 -8.54 -11.94 12.78
CA ALA A 369 -9.60 -11.00 13.15
C ALA A 369 -9.01 -9.62 13.48
N GLY A 370 -9.76 -8.57 13.13
CA GLY A 370 -9.42 -7.19 13.48
C GLY A 370 -8.56 -6.44 12.47
N TYR A 371 -8.17 -7.10 11.39
CA TYR A 371 -7.42 -6.45 10.30
C TYR A 371 -8.35 -5.91 9.21
N ARG A 372 -7.94 -4.80 8.59
CA ARG A 372 -8.65 -4.24 7.45
C ARG A 372 -8.16 -4.92 6.17
N ILE A 373 -9.10 -5.34 5.34
CA ILE A 373 -8.83 -5.91 4.02
C ILE A 373 -9.68 -5.21 2.97
N THR A 374 -9.19 -5.18 1.73
CA THR A 374 -9.93 -4.59 0.60
C THR A 374 -11.00 -5.51 0.05
N ASN A 375 -10.96 -6.81 0.40
CA ASN A 375 -11.88 -7.83 -0.10
C ASN A 375 -12.06 -7.78 -1.63
N SER A 376 -10.98 -7.47 -2.34
CA SER A 376 -10.99 -7.41 -3.81
C SER A 376 -11.01 -8.82 -4.37
N THR A 377 -12.19 -9.24 -4.78
CA THR A 377 -12.49 -10.62 -5.16
C THR A 377 -12.83 -10.71 -6.65
N ALA A 378 -12.18 -11.65 -7.33
CA ALA A 378 -12.48 -12.02 -8.72
C ALA A 378 -12.49 -13.55 -8.82
N GLN A 379 -13.62 -14.16 -8.50
CA GLN A 379 -13.79 -15.62 -8.37
C GLN A 379 -14.86 -16.14 -9.34
N TRP A 380 -15.02 -17.46 -9.36
CA TRP A 380 -16.01 -18.12 -10.19
C TRP A 380 -17.13 -18.67 -9.34
N HIS A 381 -18.36 -18.15 -9.52
CA HIS A 381 -19.54 -18.78 -8.98
C HIS A 381 -19.85 -20.06 -9.75
N ILE A 382 -20.02 -21.15 -9.01
CA ILE A 382 -20.39 -22.45 -9.54
C ILE A 382 -21.80 -22.81 -9.04
N GLY A 383 -22.73 -22.85 -9.95
CA GLY A 383 -24.15 -23.14 -9.66
C GLY A 383 -25.03 -22.79 -10.85
N SER A 384 -26.21 -23.42 -10.94
CA SER A 384 -27.16 -23.20 -12.02
C SER A 384 -28.01 -21.93 -11.86
N ASP A 385 -27.95 -21.29 -10.69
CA ASP A 385 -28.71 -20.10 -10.35
C ASP A 385 -28.19 -18.82 -11.06
N TRP A 386 -26.87 -18.72 -11.25
CA TRP A 386 -26.21 -17.71 -12.07
C TRP A 386 -24.77 -18.14 -12.34
N GLY A 387 -24.05 -17.47 -13.22
CA GLY A 387 -22.64 -17.71 -13.45
C GLY A 387 -22.30 -18.57 -14.65
N GLY A 388 -23.27 -19.28 -15.24
CA GLY A 388 -23.08 -19.99 -16.49
C GLY A 388 -22.50 -21.41 -16.38
N TYR A 389 -22.26 -21.91 -15.16
CA TYR A 389 -21.74 -23.27 -14.92
C TYR A 389 -22.65 -23.99 -13.92
N GLU A 390 -23.12 -25.20 -14.29
CA GLU A 390 -23.99 -25.98 -13.43
C GLU A 390 -23.24 -26.59 -12.24
N GLU A 391 -22.01 -27.06 -12.48
CA GLU A 391 -21.18 -27.72 -11.48
C GLU A 391 -19.69 -27.51 -11.81
N LEU A 392 -18.79 -27.83 -10.87
CA LEU A 392 -17.34 -27.65 -11.00
C LEU A 392 -16.77 -28.31 -12.25
N ASN A 393 -17.13 -29.55 -12.52
CA ASN A 393 -16.67 -30.30 -13.71
C ASN A 393 -17.10 -29.64 -15.03
N SER A 394 -18.26 -29.00 -15.07
CA SER A 394 -18.71 -28.26 -16.25
C SER A 394 -17.87 -27.00 -16.46
N TRP A 395 -17.48 -26.31 -15.35
CA TRP A 395 -16.56 -25.18 -15.38
C TRP A 395 -15.17 -25.61 -15.87
N GLU A 396 -14.56 -26.63 -15.27
CA GLU A 396 -13.23 -27.12 -15.65
C GLU A 396 -13.18 -27.55 -17.13
N THR A 397 -14.22 -28.24 -17.60
CA THR A 397 -14.28 -28.73 -18.98
C THR A 397 -14.45 -27.61 -20.00
N SER A 398 -15.38 -26.69 -19.79
CA SER A 398 -15.71 -25.60 -20.72
C SER A 398 -14.72 -24.48 -20.64
N HIS A 399 -14.31 -24.11 -19.43
CA HIS A 399 -13.38 -23.01 -19.17
C HIS A 399 -11.93 -23.41 -19.44
N GLY A 400 -11.58 -24.64 -19.12
CA GLY A 400 -10.23 -25.20 -19.29
C GLY A 400 -9.27 -24.90 -18.15
N GLY A 401 -9.76 -24.31 -17.05
CA GLY A 401 -9.02 -24.16 -15.81
C GLY A 401 -9.09 -25.41 -14.96
N VAL A 402 -8.13 -25.61 -14.08
CA VAL A 402 -8.12 -26.61 -13.01
C VAL A 402 -8.30 -25.90 -11.69
N SER A 403 -9.32 -26.25 -10.92
CA SER A 403 -9.58 -25.65 -9.62
C SER A 403 -8.56 -26.13 -8.59
N LEU A 404 -8.04 -25.20 -7.77
CA LEU A 404 -7.07 -25.49 -6.71
C LEU A 404 -7.52 -25.00 -5.33
N GLY A 405 -8.47 -24.05 -5.26
CA GLY A 405 -8.96 -23.50 -4.01
C GLY A 405 -10.38 -22.94 -4.13
N TYR A 406 -11.11 -22.96 -3.01
CA TYR A 406 -12.53 -22.65 -2.96
C TYR A 406 -12.84 -21.63 -1.86
N GLY A 407 -13.79 -20.74 -2.12
CA GLY A 407 -14.43 -19.90 -1.12
C GLY A 407 -15.35 -20.69 -0.20
N GLY A 408 -15.85 -20.06 0.86
CA GLY A 408 -16.81 -20.66 1.78
C GLY A 408 -18.14 -21.06 1.12
N ASP A 409 -18.52 -20.34 0.09
CA ASP A 409 -19.68 -20.56 -0.78
C ASP A 409 -19.47 -21.63 -1.87
N GLY A 410 -18.26 -22.19 -1.98
CA GLY A 410 -17.88 -23.15 -3.01
C GLY A 410 -17.42 -22.53 -4.33
N ALA A 411 -17.33 -21.21 -4.40
CA ALA A 411 -16.76 -20.53 -5.57
C ALA A 411 -15.28 -20.90 -5.77
N VAL A 412 -14.82 -21.00 -7.02
CA VAL A 412 -13.41 -21.23 -7.32
C VAL A 412 -12.66 -19.92 -7.15
N VAL A 413 -11.75 -19.87 -6.17
CA VAL A 413 -10.96 -18.68 -5.82
C VAL A 413 -9.48 -18.81 -6.18
N VAL A 414 -8.98 -20.04 -6.39
CA VAL A 414 -7.64 -20.33 -6.89
C VAL A 414 -7.76 -21.37 -8.00
N TRP A 415 -7.14 -21.10 -9.15
CA TRP A 415 -7.15 -22.02 -10.29
C TRP A 415 -5.92 -21.84 -11.15
N GLU A 416 -5.65 -22.82 -12.00
CA GLU A 416 -4.54 -22.78 -12.95
C GLU A 416 -4.96 -23.19 -14.35
N TYR A 417 -4.13 -22.79 -15.32
CA TYR A 417 -4.11 -23.35 -16.68
C TYR A 417 -2.74 -23.98 -16.85
N LEU A 418 -2.75 -25.28 -17.11
CA LEU A 418 -1.53 -26.08 -17.18
C LEU A 418 -0.63 -25.64 -18.35
N SER A 419 0.66 -25.71 -18.17
CA SER A 419 1.64 -25.49 -19.23
C SER A 419 1.49 -26.54 -20.34
N SER A 420 1.95 -26.21 -21.54
CA SER A 420 2.01 -27.11 -22.68
C SER A 420 3.45 -27.29 -23.18
N GLU A 421 3.62 -27.91 -24.32
CA GLU A 421 4.97 -28.02 -24.95
C GLU A 421 5.55 -26.66 -25.32
N THR A 422 4.71 -25.66 -25.60
CA THR A 422 5.13 -24.34 -26.08
C THR A 422 4.75 -23.20 -25.15
N THR A 423 3.75 -23.35 -24.30
CA THR A 423 3.27 -22.30 -23.40
C THR A 423 3.71 -22.56 -21.95
N GLY A 424 3.93 -21.50 -21.20
CA GLY A 424 4.09 -21.60 -19.74
C GLY A 424 2.78 -21.93 -19.02
N GLY A 425 2.83 -22.08 -17.70
CA GLY A 425 1.65 -22.21 -16.86
C GLY A 425 1.02 -20.85 -16.51
N VAL A 426 -0.26 -20.85 -16.17
CA VAL A 426 -0.93 -19.66 -15.62
C VAL A 426 -1.58 -20.01 -14.31
N LEU A 427 -1.29 -19.28 -13.25
CA LEU A 427 -1.93 -19.42 -11.95
C LEU A 427 -2.72 -18.17 -11.62
N CYS A 428 -3.97 -18.36 -11.23
CA CYS A 428 -4.87 -17.27 -10.84
C CYS A 428 -5.24 -17.38 -9.36
N ILE A 429 -5.15 -16.28 -8.62
CA ILE A 429 -5.62 -16.17 -7.23
C ILE A 429 -6.59 -14.99 -7.14
N GLY A 430 -7.89 -15.30 -7.20
CA GLY A 430 -8.97 -14.31 -7.17
C GLY A 430 -9.64 -14.13 -5.80
N SER A 431 -9.07 -14.72 -4.75
CA SER A 431 -9.61 -14.66 -3.39
C SER A 431 -9.50 -13.27 -2.79
N GLY A 432 -10.58 -12.79 -2.17
CA GLY A 432 -10.60 -11.51 -1.46
C GLY A 432 -9.76 -11.48 -0.18
N CYS A 433 -9.34 -12.63 0.33
CA CYS A 433 -8.42 -12.72 1.47
C CYS A 433 -6.94 -12.77 1.07
N TYR A 434 -6.62 -12.66 -0.21
CA TYR A 434 -5.26 -12.51 -0.71
C TYR A 434 -4.92 -11.01 -0.78
N ASP A 435 -4.60 -10.43 0.37
CA ASP A 435 -4.40 -8.99 0.59
C ASP A 435 -2.97 -8.72 1.05
N TRP A 436 -2.26 -7.80 0.39
CA TRP A 436 -0.87 -7.47 0.69
C TRP A 436 -0.73 -6.28 1.64
N TYR A 437 -1.70 -5.37 1.64
CA TYR A 437 -1.66 -4.16 2.43
C TYR A 437 -2.86 -4.06 3.37
N SER A 438 -2.60 -3.97 4.64
CA SER A 438 -3.62 -3.85 5.69
C SER A 438 -3.83 -2.40 6.13
N TYR A 439 -3.92 -1.48 5.21
CA TYR A 439 -4.22 -0.05 5.32
C TYR A 439 -3.73 0.61 6.63
N GLY A 440 -2.41 0.73 6.77
CA GLY A 440 -1.77 1.39 7.92
C GLY A 440 -1.84 0.63 9.24
N VAL A 441 -2.33 -0.62 9.24
CA VAL A 441 -2.29 -1.49 10.42
C VAL A 441 -1.02 -2.32 10.37
N ASP A 442 -0.31 -2.39 11.49
CA ASP A 442 0.83 -3.29 11.65
C ASP A 442 0.36 -4.76 11.59
N THR A 443 0.75 -5.47 10.53
CA THR A 443 0.41 -6.88 10.32
C THR A 443 1.35 -7.85 11.03
N SER A 444 2.36 -7.39 11.74
CA SER A 444 3.34 -8.24 12.44
C SER A 444 2.70 -9.13 13.53
N ALA A 445 1.55 -8.72 14.06
CA ALA A 445 0.78 -9.48 15.03
C ALA A 445 -0.27 -10.42 14.38
N ASP A 446 -0.48 -10.34 13.06
CA ASP A 446 -1.37 -11.24 12.33
C ASP A 446 -0.69 -12.59 12.11
N SER A 447 -1.21 -13.63 12.79
CA SER A 447 -0.65 -14.98 12.73
C SER A 447 -0.68 -15.61 11.33
N TYR A 448 -1.52 -15.08 10.42
CA TYR A 448 -1.81 -15.70 9.12
C TYR A 448 -1.38 -14.87 7.92
N HIS A 449 -1.08 -13.58 8.10
CA HIS A 449 -0.71 -12.70 6.98
C HIS A 449 0.53 -13.21 6.21
N GLY A 450 1.47 -13.85 6.89
CA GLY A 450 2.63 -14.49 6.29
C GLY A 450 2.30 -15.56 5.25
N ASN A 451 1.07 -16.12 5.26
CA ASN A 451 0.63 -17.10 4.27
C ASN A 451 0.44 -16.49 2.87
N VAL A 452 0.13 -15.18 2.77
CA VAL A 452 0.08 -14.47 1.48
C VAL A 452 1.46 -14.53 0.81
N ALA A 453 2.50 -14.14 1.53
CA ALA A 453 3.88 -14.20 1.02
C ALA A 453 4.33 -15.64 0.72
N LYS A 454 3.98 -16.60 1.60
CA LYS A 454 4.36 -18.00 1.40
C LYS A 454 3.71 -18.62 0.16
N ILE A 455 2.42 -18.41 -0.03
CA ILE A 455 1.68 -18.88 -1.21
C ILE A 455 2.24 -18.22 -2.48
N THR A 456 2.54 -16.93 -2.43
CA THR A 456 3.14 -16.21 -3.57
C THR A 456 4.52 -16.76 -3.93
N GLN A 457 5.38 -17.01 -2.93
CA GLN A 457 6.69 -17.63 -3.16
C GLN A 457 6.54 -19.00 -3.82
N ASN A 458 5.62 -19.83 -3.32
CA ASN A 458 5.35 -21.14 -3.87
C ASN A 458 4.78 -21.05 -5.31
N ALA A 459 3.88 -20.09 -5.56
CA ALA A 459 3.32 -19.83 -6.89
C ALA A 459 4.42 -19.48 -7.91
N ILE A 460 5.34 -18.57 -7.55
CA ILE A 460 6.45 -18.17 -8.41
C ILE A 460 7.40 -19.35 -8.64
N ASN A 461 7.74 -20.10 -7.59
CA ASN A 461 8.62 -21.29 -7.71
C ASN A 461 7.99 -22.35 -8.62
N TYR A 462 6.71 -22.65 -8.42
CA TYR A 462 5.96 -23.59 -9.25
C TYR A 462 5.91 -23.14 -10.72
N LEU A 463 5.49 -21.91 -10.97
CA LEU A 463 5.41 -21.34 -12.32
C LEU A 463 6.79 -21.25 -13.00
N THR A 464 7.87 -21.02 -12.23
CA THR A 464 9.23 -21.06 -12.77
C THR A 464 9.58 -22.44 -13.28
N SER A 465 9.12 -23.52 -12.60
CA SER A 465 9.36 -24.91 -13.04
C SER A 465 8.49 -25.29 -14.25
N GLU A 466 7.34 -24.65 -14.42
CA GLU A 466 6.42 -24.83 -15.56
C GLU A 466 6.81 -24.00 -16.80
N SER A 467 7.67 -23.01 -16.64
CA SER A 467 8.21 -22.18 -17.73
C SER A 467 9.17 -23.00 -18.61
N LYS A 468 9.24 -22.68 -19.91
CA LYS A 468 10.07 -23.40 -20.92
C LYS A 468 11.37 -22.66 -21.22
#